data_8975d5bbfdba3ccdf0688d94b99b52a5
#
_entry.id   8975d5bbfdba3ccdf0688d94b99b52a5
#
_cell.length_a   1.000
_cell.length_b   1.000
_cell.length_c   1.000
_cell.angle_alpha   90.00
_cell.angle_beta   90.00
_cell.angle_gamma   90.00
#
_symmetry.space_group_name_H-M   'P 1'
#
loop_
_entity.id
_entity.type
_entity.pdbx_description
1 polymer ?
#
loop_
_entity_poly.entity_id
_entity_poly.type
_entity_poly.pdbx_seq_one_letter_code
_entity_poly.pdbx_strand_id
1 'polypeptide(L)'
;FDTYGNVSLIHITDIHAQLKPIYFREPEINLGVGSALGQVPHITGANFRKMYGIDDGSPSHYALTHNDFSALANEYGRVGGLDRVATVVKSIRADRPDAILLDGGDTWHGSYTCHHTQGQDMVNVMNALNTEAMTFHWEFTLGSDRVHEIIDTLPFPALGQNIFDAEWDEPAEYFKPYTFFERGGSKIAVIGQAFPYMPIANPSWMFPEYSFGIRDENMQAMVDEVRGLGADLVVVLSHNGFDVDKKMASIVTGIDIILSGHTHDALPEPVLVNDTVIVASGSNGKFVSRIDLDVRNGQMMGFKHKLIPIFSDVITPDPDMAALIDRERAPYIDQLSEVIGQSESLLYRRGNFNGTWDDLICQALIEE
;
A
#
# COMPACT_ATOMS: atom_id res chain seq x y z
N PHE A 1 9.52 -18.84 -1.61
CA PHE A 1 8.93 -20.11 -2.06
C PHE A 1 9.38 -20.42 -3.49
N ASP A 2 9.22 -21.68 -3.89
CA ASP A 2 9.56 -22.09 -5.26
C ASP A 2 8.69 -21.32 -6.26
N THR A 3 9.25 -21.02 -7.43
CA THR A 3 8.54 -20.35 -8.52
C THR A 3 7.27 -21.10 -8.88
N TYR A 4 6.19 -20.36 -9.11
CA TYR A 4 4.89 -20.91 -9.45
C TYR A 4 4.28 -20.14 -10.63
N GLY A 5 3.59 -20.82 -11.53
CA GLY A 5 2.90 -20.18 -12.64
C GLY A 5 3.80 -19.40 -13.60
N ASN A 6 3.18 -18.57 -14.42
CA ASN A 6 3.82 -17.81 -15.50
C ASN A 6 3.80 -16.29 -15.30
N VAL A 7 2.96 -15.77 -14.39
CA VAL A 7 2.85 -14.33 -14.06
C VAL A 7 3.27 -14.10 -12.61
N SER A 8 3.98 -13.02 -12.34
CA SER A 8 4.30 -12.60 -10.96
C SER A 8 4.01 -11.14 -10.76
N LEU A 9 3.35 -10.83 -9.63
CA LEU A 9 3.09 -9.48 -9.16
C LEU A 9 3.87 -9.24 -7.86
N ILE A 10 4.36 -8.02 -7.71
CA ILE A 10 4.91 -7.50 -6.47
C ILE A 10 4.00 -6.35 -6.05
N HIS A 11 3.53 -6.35 -4.81
CA HIS A 11 2.66 -5.29 -4.30
C HIS A 11 3.25 -4.65 -3.05
N ILE A 12 3.30 -3.32 -3.09
CA ILE A 12 3.57 -2.42 -1.96
C ILE A 12 2.45 -1.39 -1.92
N THR A 13 2.17 -0.83 -0.77
CA THR A 13 1.11 0.16 -0.59
C THR A 13 1.34 0.98 0.67
N ASP A 14 0.69 2.14 0.76
CA ASP A 14 0.65 2.95 1.98
C ASP A 14 2.06 3.23 2.54
N ILE A 15 2.99 3.62 1.66
CA ILE A 15 4.39 3.86 2.03
C ILE A 15 4.52 5.10 2.92
N HIS A 16 3.65 6.11 2.74
CA HIS A 16 3.61 7.35 3.52
C HIS A 16 4.98 8.05 3.60
N ALA A 17 5.72 8.02 2.48
CA ALA A 17 7.07 8.57 2.38
C ALA A 17 8.04 8.10 3.49
N GLN A 18 7.84 6.89 4.01
CA GLN A 18 8.69 6.31 5.04
C GLN A 18 9.95 5.72 4.43
N LEU A 19 10.95 6.58 4.18
CA LEU A 19 12.19 6.21 3.49
C LEU A 19 13.12 5.32 4.32
N LYS A 20 13.22 5.60 5.63
CA LYS A 20 14.17 4.93 6.54
C LYS A 20 13.46 3.91 7.43
N PRO A 21 14.20 2.90 7.94
CA PRO A 21 13.68 1.95 8.92
C PRO A 21 13.18 2.59 10.20
N ILE A 22 12.11 2.04 10.75
CA ILE A 22 11.41 2.55 11.93
C ILE A 22 11.13 1.45 12.97
N TYR A 23 10.89 1.89 14.20
CA TYR A 23 10.17 1.13 15.20
C TYR A 23 8.72 1.60 15.15
N PHE A 24 7.89 0.90 14.41
CA PHE A 24 6.50 1.29 14.24
C PHE A 24 5.58 0.09 14.05
N ARG A 25 4.55 0.04 14.89
CA ARG A 25 3.44 -0.87 14.72
C ARG A 25 2.15 -0.14 15.07
N GLU A 26 1.23 -0.12 14.15
CA GLU A 26 -0.11 0.37 14.42
C GLU A 26 -0.80 -0.58 15.39
N PRO A 27 -1.50 -0.03 16.43
CA PRO A 27 -2.31 -0.87 17.29
C PRO A 27 -3.40 -1.53 16.45
N GLU A 28 -3.56 -2.82 16.66
CA GLU A 28 -4.63 -3.56 16.00
C GLU A 28 -5.95 -3.16 16.64
N ILE A 29 -6.75 -2.41 15.90
CA ILE A 29 -8.10 -2.04 16.31
C ILE A 29 -9.06 -2.90 15.52
N ASN A 30 -9.71 -3.84 16.21
CA ASN A 30 -10.71 -4.66 15.57
C ASN A 30 -12.10 -4.15 15.93
N LEU A 31 -12.73 -3.50 14.98
CA LEU A 31 -14.09 -2.98 15.10
C LEU A 31 -15.06 -3.69 14.15
N GLY A 32 -14.85 -4.98 13.91
CA GLY A 32 -15.80 -5.76 13.12
C GLY A 32 -17.21 -5.68 13.67
N VAL A 33 -18.16 -5.21 12.85
CA VAL A 33 -19.56 -5.00 13.25
C VAL A 33 -20.45 -6.03 12.52
N GLY A 34 -21.45 -6.55 13.21
CA GLY A 34 -22.40 -7.49 12.62
C GLY A 34 -21.69 -8.77 12.13
N SER A 35 -21.84 -9.10 10.85
CA SER A 35 -21.25 -10.27 10.23
C SER A 35 -19.72 -10.19 10.03
N ALA A 36 -19.15 -9.01 10.14
CA ALA A 36 -17.69 -8.82 10.06
C ALA A 36 -16.96 -9.17 11.37
N LEU A 37 -17.70 -9.24 12.49
CA LEU A 37 -17.12 -9.58 13.79
C LEU A 37 -16.47 -10.97 13.74
N GLY A 38 -15.17 -11.03 14.09
CA GLY A 38 -14.42 -12.28 14.10
C GLY A 38 -14.07 -12.83 12.70
N GLN A 39 -14.29 -12.03 11.63
CA GLN A 39 -13.83 -12.34 10.29
C GLN A 39 -12.59 -11.49 9.98
N VAL A 40 -11.75 -11.98 9.06
CA VAL A 40 -10.59 -11.23 8.55
C VAL A 40 -11.10 -9.97 7.80
N PRO A 41 -10.50 -8.79 8.03
CA PRO A 41 -9.30 -8.47 8.82
C PRO A 41 -9.58 -8.19 10.30
N HIS A 42 -10.81 -8.32 10.77
CA HIS A 42 -11.26 -7.96 12.13
C HIS A 42 -10.95 -9.04 13.18
N ILE A 43 -9.76 -9.61 13.09
CA ILE A 43 -9.19 -10.52 14.10
C ILE A 43 -7.82 -9.98 14.47
N THR A 44 -7.54 -9.83 15.76
CA THR A 44 -6.33 -9.17 16.23
C THR A 44 -5.65 -9.93 17.36
N GLY A 45 -4.41 -9.59 17.63
CA GLY A 45 -3.65 -10.02 18.79
C GLY A 45 -3.53 -11.55 18.91
N ALA A 46 -3.82 -12.08 20.08
CA ALA A 46 -3.73 -13.51 20.34
C ALA A 46 -4.67 -14.37 19.48
N ASN A 47 -5.84 -13.84 19.10
CA ASN A 47 -6.77 -14.56 18.22
C ASN A 47 -6.22 -14.63 16.79
N PHE A 48 -5.62 -13.55 16.29
CA PHE A 48 -4.94 -13.51 15.00
C PHE A 48 -3.80 -14.54 14.96
N ARG A 49 -2.93 -14.54 15.98
CA ARG A 49 -1.83 -15.52 16.08
C ARG A 49 -2.34 -16.97 16.09
N LYS A 50 -3.40 -17.23 16.85
CA LYS A 50 -4.01 -18.57 16.87
C LYS A 50 -4.58 -18.98 15.51
N MET A 51 -5.23 -18.06 14.80
CA MET A 51 -5.81 -18.32 13.49
C MET A 51 -4.76 -18.73 12.46
N TYR A 52 -3.64 -18.00 12.43
CA TYR A 52 -2.56 -18.21 11.44
C TYR A 52 -1.42 -19.10 11.94
N GLY A 53 -1.57 -19.72 13.12
CA GLY A 53 -0.54 -20.62 13.67
C GLY A 53 0.79 -19.90 13.97
N ILE A 54 0.74 -18.64 14.40
CA ILE A 54 1.91 -17.83 14.69
C ILE A 54 2.36 -18.08 16.12
N ASP A 55 3.59 -18.59 16.27
CA ASP A 55 4.19 -18.88 17.56
C ASP A 55 4.48 -17.59 18.35
N ASP A 56 4.29 -17.69 19.66
CA ASP A 56 4.60 -16.61 20.59
C ASP A 56 6.09 -16.27 20.57
N GLY A 57 6.43 -14.97 20.59
CA GLY A 57 7.81 -14.50 20.51
C GLY A 57 8.50 -14.69 19.14
N SER A 58 7.82 -15.23 18.12
CA SER A 58 8.40 -15.43 16.80
C SER A 58 8.58 -14.13 16.00
N PRO A 59 9.43 -14.12 14.94
CA PRO A 59 9.49 -12.99 13.99
C PRO A 59 8.13 -12.62 13.39
N SER A 60 7.28 -13.62 13.10
CA SER A 60 5.93 -13.39 12.58
C SER A 60 5.01 -12.75 13.62
N HIS A 61 5.18 -13.07 14.91
CA HIS A 61 4.48 -12.39 15.99
C HIS A 61 4.80 -10.89 15.99
N TYR A 62 6.09 -10.53 15.93
CA TYR A 62 6.53 -9.13 15.87
C TYR A 62 6.07 -8.43 14.60
N ALA A 63 6.17 -9.08 13.45
CA ALA A 63 5.83 -8.47 12.16
C ALA A 63 4.32 -8.22 12.00
N LEU A 64 3.46 -9.10 12.52
CA LEU A 64 2.04 -9.17 12.18
C LEU A 64 1.09 -8.76 13.31
N THR A 65 1.57 -8.57 14.55
CA THR A 65 0.75 -8.11 15.67
C THR A 65 1.46 -7.05 16.49
N HIS A 66 0.73 -6.30 17.30
CA HIS A 66 1.34 -5.29 18.18
C HIS A 66 1.55 -5.79 19.61
N ASN A 67 1.11 -7.02 19.93
CA ASN A 67 1.32 -7.61 21.25
C ASN A 67 2.81 -7.69 21.57
N ASP A 68 3.16 -7.36 22.80
CA ASP A 68 4.54 -7.38 23.29
C ASP A 68 5.53 -6.56 22.44
N PHE A 69 5.02 -5.54 21.74
CA PHE A 69 5.79 -4.75 20.77
C PHE A 69 7.15 -4.28 21.29
N SER A 70 7.20 -3.70 22.48
CA SER A 70 8.45 -3.15 23.04
C SER A 70 9.52 -4.23 23.28
N ALA A 71 9.11 -5.41 23.77
CA ALA A 71 10.02 -6.52 24.00
C ALA A 71 10.53 -7.10 22.67
N LEU A 72 9.62 -7.34 21.72
CA LEU A 72 9.94 -7.91 20.42
C LEU A 72 10.73 -6.93 19.55
N ALA A 73 10.47 -5.62 19.63
CA ALA A 73 11.26 -4.60 18.94
C ALA A 73 12.71 -4.55 19.45
N ASN A 74 12.95 -4.79 20.72
CA ASN A 74 14.31 -4.92 21.26
C ASN A 74 15.02 -6.18 20.74
N GLU A 75 14.28 -7.25 20.44
CA GLU A 75 14.83 -8.51 19.92
C GLU A 75 15.06 -8.47 18.41
N TYR A 76 14.04 -8.01 17.66
CA TYR A 76 14.04 -8.08 16.19
C TYR A 76 14.45 -6.79 15.47
N GLY A 77 14.59 -5.69 16.21
CA GLY A 77 15.05 -4.42 15.65
C GLY A 77 13.98 -3.68 14.85
N ARG A 78 14.45 -2.85 13.91
CA ARG A 78 13.60 -1.99 13.08
C ARG A 78 12.99 -2.75 11.90
N VAL A 79 11.91 -2.20 11.37
CA VAL A 79 11.23 -2.70 10.18
C VAL A 79 11.17 -1.63 9.09
N GLY A 80 10.97 -2.06 7.85
CA GLY A 80 10.83 -1.16 6.70
C GLY A 80 12.17 -0.63 6.18
N GLY A 81 12.11 0.54 5.56
CA GLY A 81 13.22 1.16 4.85
C GLY A 81 13.23 0.77 3.37
N LEU A 82 13.07 1.78 2.48
CA LEU A 82 12.91 1.53 1.05
C LEU A 82 14.19 0.99 0.38
N ASP A 83 15.34 1.20 0.99
CA ASP A 83 16.60 0.57 0.60
C ASP A 83 16.59 -0.97 0.83
N ARG A 84 15.86 -1.46 1.85
CA ARG A 84 15.65 -2.91 2.10
C ARG A 84 14.53 -3.47 1.23
N VAL A 85 13.47 -2.68 1.04
CA VAL A 85 12.42 -3.01 0.04
C VAL A 85 13.06 -3.20 -1.34
N ALA A 86 13.97 -2.32 -1.75
CA ALA A 86 14.69 -2.46 -3.02
C ALA A 86 15.49 -3.77 -3.11
N THR A 87 16.15 -4.19 -2.03
CA THR A 87 16.85 -5.48 -1.97
C THR A 87 15.88 -6.64 -2.20
N VAL A 88 14.72 -6.63 -1.52
CA VAL A 88 13.71 -7.69 -1.65
C VAL A 88 13.10 -7.70 -3.05
N VAL A 89 12.74 -6.54 -3.62
CA VAL A 89 12.22 -6.42 -4.99
C VAL A 89 13.24 -6.95 -6.00
N LYS A 90 14.52 -6.57 -5.89
CA LYS A 90 15.59 -7.08 -6.75
C LYS A 90 15.77 -8.61 -6.60
N SER A 91 15.64 -9.15 -5.38
CA SER A 91 15.70 -10.60 -5.15
C SER A 91 14.54 -11.34 -5.80
N ILE A 92 13.32 -10.80 -5.71
CA ILE A 92 12.15 -11.37 -6.40
C ILE A 92 12.37 -11.34 -7.92
N ARG A 93 12.84 -10.22 -8.46
CA ARG A 93 13.12 -10.08 -9.90
C ARG A 93 14.28 -10.95 -10.39
N ALA A 94 15.21 -11.32 -9.51
CA ALA A 94 16.24 -12.32 -9.86
C ALA A 94 15.64 -13.71 -10.13
N ASP A 95 14.59 -14.10 -9.38
CA ASP A 95 13.84 -15.34 -9.59
C ASP A 95 12.79 -15.21 -10.70
N ARG A 96 12.19 -14.02 -10.82
CA ARG A 96 11.05 -13.69 -11.68
C ARG A 96 11.34 -12.38 -12.41
N PRO A 97 12.16 -12.38 -13.49
CA PRO A 97 12.61 -11.16 -14.17
C PRO A 97 11.47 -10.26 -14.67
N ASP A 98 10.33 -10.87 -15.01
CA ASP A 98 9.14 -10.19 -15.53
C ASP A 98 8.11 -9.83 -14.44
N ALA A 99 8.48 -9.89 -13.14
CA ALA A 99 7.59 -9.55 -12.05
C ALA A 99 7.24 -8.05 -12.08
N ILE A 100 5.93 -7.75 -12.09
CA ILE A 100 5.36 -6.41 -12.16
C ILE A 100 5.26 -5.82 -10.76
N LEU A 101 5.90 -4.69 -10.50
CA LEU A 101 5.79 -3.96 -9.23
C LEU A 101 4.65 -2.94 -9.31
N LEU A 102 3.67 -3.11 -8.44
CA LEU A 102 2.48 -2.28 -8.31
C LEU A 102 2.45 -1.57 -6.96
N ASP A 103 2.15 -0.27 -6.98
CA ASP A 103 2.03 0.59 -5.80
C ASP A 103 0.57 0.96 -5.55
N GLY A 104 0.06 0.54 -4.39
CA GLY A 104 -1.33 0.74 -3.98
C GLY A 104 -1.71 2.19 -3.61
N GLY A 105 -0.81 3.16 -3.77
CA GLY A 105 -1.03 4.57 -3.43
C GLY A 105 -0.73 4.91 -1.96
N ASP A 106 -1.03 6.15 -1.60
CA ASP A 106 -0.64 6.75 -0.32
C ASP A 106 0.88 6.82 -0.15
N THR A 107 1.53 7.25 -1.21
CA THR A 107 2.98 7.17 -1.38
C THR A 107 3.66 8.51 -1.17
N TRP A 108 3.10 9.63 -1.74
CA TRP A 108 3.78 10.94 -1.82
C TRP A 108 3.48 11.88 -0.66
N HIS A 109 3.20 11.36 0.51
CA HIS A 109 2.95 12.18 1.69
C HIS A 109 3.38 11.45 2.97
N GLY A 110 3.40 12.16 4.10
CA GLY A 110 3.53 11.58 5.43
C GLY A 110 4.88 11.79 6.09
N SER A 111 5.91 12.30 5.40
CA SER A 111 7.20 12.63 6.00
C SER A 111 7.55 14.12 5.84
N TYR A 112 8.43 14.60 6.71
CA TYR A 112 8.98 15.95 6.64
C TYR A 112 9.67 16.20 5.29
N THR A 113 10.51 15.27 4.84
CA THR A 113 11.21 15.38 3.56
C THR A 113 10.21 15.50 2.42
N CYS A 114 9.22 14.62 2.36
CA CYS A 114 8.21 14.61 1.30
C CYS A 114 7.37 15.88 1.27
N HIS A 115 7.02 16.43 2.44
CA HIS A 115 6.33 17.70 2.53
C HIS A 115 7.14 18.85 1.87
N HIS A 116 8.44 18.92 2.15
CA HIS A 116 9.31 19.96 1.60
C HIS A 116 9.67 19.76 0.14
N THR A 117 9.76 18.51 -0.32
CA THR A 117 10.02 18.19 -1.72
C THR A 117 8.76 18.17 -2.58
N GLN A 118 7.58 18.36 -1.96
CA GLN A 118 6.28 18.25 -2.63
C GLN A 118 6.15 16.91 -3.38
N GLY A 119 6.50 15.81 -2.70
CA GLY A 119 6.41 14.45 -3.24
C GLY A 119 7.57 14.01 -4.13
N GLN A 120 8.49 14.91 -4.52
CA GLN A 120 9.54 14.59 -5.50
C GLN A 120 10.53 13.52 -5.01
N ASP A 121 10.84 13.49 -3.73
CA ASP A 121 11.67 12.44 -3.11
C ASP A 121 11.09 11.04 -3.35
N MET A 122 9.79 10.88 -3.16
CA MET A 122 9.11 9.62 -3.39
C MET A 122 9.00 9.28 -4.88
N VAL A 123 8.75 10.25 -5.75
CA VAL A 123 8.80 10.04 -7.21
C VAL A 123 10.16 9.49 -7.63
N ASN A 124 11.25 10.07 -7.14
CA ASN A 124 12.61 9.61 -7.43
C ASN A 124 12.85 8.17 -6.93
N VAL A 125 12.37 7.84 -5.74
CA VAL A 125 12.51 6.51 -5.14
C VAL A 125 11.67 5.47 -5.89
N MET A 126 10.40 5.78 -6.21
CA MET A 126 9.53 4.85 -6.94
C MET A 126 10.03 4.60 -8.37
N ASN A 127 10.61 5.61 -9.01
CA ASN A 127 11.30 5.45 -10.29
C ASN A 127 12.51 4.50 -10.17
N ALA A 128 13.32 4.65 -9.12
CA ALA A 128 14.48 3.80 -8.87
C ALA A 128 14.10 2.35 -8.52
N LEU A 129 12.92 2.13 -7.92
CA LEU A 129 12.35 0.80 -7.68
C LEU A 129 11.84 0.14 -8.98
N ASN A 130 11.76 0.90 -10.08
CA ASN A 130 11.09 0.50 -11.32
C ASN A 130 9.65 0.05 -11.04
N THR A 131 8.88 0.91 -10.36
CA THR A 131 7.43 0.78 -10.24
C THR A 131 6.80 0.85 -11.62
N GLU A 132 5.78 0.03 -11.87
CA GLU A 132 5.19 -0.10 -13.20
C GLU A 132 3.74 0.44 -13.29
N ALA A 133 3.03 0.56 -12.16
CA ALA A 133 1.79 1.31 -12.04
C ALA A 133 1.51 1.67 -10.58
N MET A 134 0.71 2.72 -10.37
CA MET A 134 0.23 3.12 -9.05
C MET A 134 -1.24 3.58 -9.09
N THR A 135 -1.87 3.70 -7.93
CA THR A 135 -3.14 4.39 -7.72
C THR A 135 -3.00 5.50 -6.68
N PHE A 136 -4.11 6.12 -6.23
CA PHE A 136 -4.07 7.37 -5.48
C PHE A 136 -4.84 7.34 -4.16
N HIS A 137 -4.38 8.16 -3.20
CA HIS A 137 -5.11 8.60 -2.03
C HIS A 137 -4.68 10.04 -1.63
N TRP A 138 -3.81 10.17 -0.63
CA TRP A 138 -3.36 11.47 -0.09
C TRP A 138 -2.48 12.26 -1.06
N GLU A 139 -2.12 11.72 -2.21
CA GLU A 139 -1.39 12.42 -3.27
C GLU A 139 -2.07 13.75 -3.64
N PHE A 140 -3.40 13.77 -3.65
CA PHE A 140 -4.19 14.97 -3.93
C PHE A 140 -4.10 16.07 -2.87
N THR A 141 -3.54 15.79 -1.69
CA THR A 141 -3.27 16.84 -0.69
C THR A 141 -2.16 17.80 -1.10
N LEU A 142 -1.39 17.45 -2.13
CA LEU A 142 -0.43 18.35 -2.76
C LEU A 142 -1.10 19.39 -3.66
N GLY A 143 -2.41 19.26 -3.93
CA GLY A 143 -3.18 20.05 -4.89
C GLY A 143 -3.12 19.48 -6.31
N SER A 144 -4.20 19.69 -7.07
CA SER A 144 -4.36 19.12 -8.42
C SER A 144 -3.20 19.47 -9.35
N ASP A 145 -2.75 20.72 -9.37
CA ASP A 145 -1.65 21.17 -10.24
C ASP A 145 -0.37 20.34 -9.98
N ARG A 146 -0.03 20.13 -8.70
CA ARG A 146 1.18 19.37 -8.37
C ARG A 146 1.04 17.90 -8.71
N VAL A 147 -0.13 17.32 -8.51
CA VAL A 147 -0.42 15.93 -8.92
C VAL A 147 -0.22 15.77 -10.43
N HIS A 148 -0.73 16.71 -11.23
CA HIS A 148 -0.55 16.71 -12.68
C HIS A 148 0.92 16.81 -13.09
N GLU A 149 1.67 17.75 -12.49
CA GLU A 149 3.12 17.88 -12.74
C GLU A 149 3.88 16.58 -12.49
N ILE A 150 3.53 15.88 -11.39
CA ILE A 150 4.17 14.60 -11.08
C ILE A 150 3.78 13.54 -12.10
N ILE A 151 2.48 13.38 -12.40
CA ILE A 151 1.99 12.37 -13.37
C ILE A 151 2.64 12.55 -14.73
N ASP A 152 2.80 13.79 -15.19
CA ASP A 152 3.43 14.09 -16.49
C ASP A 152 4.90 13.66 -16.57
N THR A 153 5.56 13.50 -15.42
CA THR A 153 6.97 13.09 -15.33
C THR A 153 7.18 11.62 -14.97
N LEU A 154 6.11 10.91 -14.55
CA LEU A 154 6.21 9.49 -14.20
C LEU A 154 6.49 8.63 -15.44
N PRO A 155 7.46 7.69 -15.38
CA PRO A 155 7.70 6.74 -16.46
C PRO A 155 6.66 5.61 -16.51
N PHE A 156 5.72 5.58 -15.55
CA PHE A 156 4.68 4.57 -15.41
C PHE A 156 3.31 5.24 -15.19
N PRO A 157 2.20 4.57 -15.52
CA PRO A 157 0.87 5.14 -15.34
C PRO A 157 0.45 5.20 -13.88
N ALA A 158 -0.17 6.32 -13.51
CA ALA A 158 -0.95 6.46 -12.30
C ALA A 158 -2.44 6.31 -12.67
N LEU A 159 -3.13 5.38 -12.02
CA LEU A 159 -4.42 4.84 -12.45
C LEU A 159 -5.55 5.18 -11.49
N GLY A 160 -6.73 5.54 -12.01
CA GLY A 160 -7.91 5.82 -11.21
C GLY A 160 -9.19 5.81 -12.04
N GLN A 161 -9.89 4.67 -12.10
CA GLN A 161 -11.15 4.55 -12.84
C GLN A 161 -12.30 5.34 -12.20
N ASN A 162 -12.16 5.67 -10.91
CA ASN A 162 -13.18 6.32 -10.09
C ASN A 162 -12.90 7.81 -9.83
N ILE A 163 -11.99 8.42 -10.60
CA ILE A 163 -11.74 9.85 -10.56
C ILE A 163 -12.54 10.50 -11.69
N PHE A 164 -13.46 11.36 -11.31
CA PHE A 164 -14.43 11.98 -12.21
C PHE A 164 -14.28 13.50 -12.20
N ASP A 165 -14.64 14.15 -13.29
CA ASP A 165 -14.81 15.58 -13.33
C ASP A 165 -15.97 15.98 -12.41
N ALA A 166 -15.75 16.99 -11.55
CA ALA A 166 -16.73 17.39 -10.54
C ALA A 166 -17.92 18.16 -11.12
N GLU A 167 -17.76 18.82 -12.29
CA GLU A 167 -18.81 19.59 -12.94
C GLU A 167 -19.75 18.70 -13.77
N TRP A 168 -19.17 17.73 -14.49
CA TRP A 168 -19.93 16.93 -15.47
C TRP A 168 -20.27 15.52 -15.00
N ASP A 169 -19.67 15.08 -13.89
CA ASP A 169 -19.76 13.69 -13.35
C ASP A 169 -19.42 12.62 -14.42
N GLU A 170 -18.45 12.92 -15.26
CA GLU A 170 -17.89 12.04 -16.27
C GLU A 170 -16.46 11.63 -15.87
N PRO A 171 -15.92 10.46 -16.33
CA PRO A 171 -14.55 10.08 -16.05
C PRO A 171 -13.57 11.21 -16.43
N ALA A 172 -12.69 11.57 -15.51
CA ALA A 172 -11.73 12.64 -15.73
C ALA A 172 -10.68 12.18 -16.75
N GLU A 173 -10.65 12.83 -17.94
CA GLU A 173 -9.79 12.45 -19.07
C GLU A 173 -8.30 12.41 -18.73
N TYR A 174 -7.87 13.14 -17.71
CA TYR A 174 -6.47 13.21 -17.28
C TYR A 174 -5.97 11.90 -16.69
N PHE A 175 -6.83 11.15 -16.01
CA PHE A 175 -6.45 9.92 -15.33
C PHE A 175 -6.79 8.69 -16.17
N LYS A 176 -5.79 7.82 -16.35
CA LYS A 176 -6.02 6.55 -17.02
C LYS A 176 -6.79 5.61 -16.09
N PRO A 177 -7.89 4.97 -16.54
CA PRO A 177 -8.60 4.02 -15.72
C PRO A 177 -7.84 2.70 -15.56
N TYR A 178 -7.07 2.28 -16.57
CA TYR A 178 -6.33 1.01 -16.57
C TYR A 178 -5.10 1.08 -17.49
N THR A 179 -4.27 0.05 -17.37
CA THR A 179 -3.15 -0.23 -18.28
C THR A 179 -3.02 -1.72 -18.55
N PHE A 180 -2.29 -2.10 -19.60
CA PHE A 180 -2.01 -3.49 -19.93
C PHE A 180 -0.52 -3.79 -19.83
N PHE A 181 -0.23 -5.04 -19.38
CA PHE A 181 1.09 -5.63 -19.41
C PHE A 181 1.04 -6.98 -20.15
N GLU A 182 2.09 -7.26 -20.93
CA GLU A 182 2.30 -8.57 -21.54
C GLU A 182 3.43 -9.28 -20.79
N ARG A 183 3.10 -10.28 -19.95
CA ARG A 183 4.07 -11.01 -19.13
C ARG A 183 3.72 -12.49 -19.08
N GLY A 184 4.74 -13.35 -19.14
CA GLY A 184 4.55 -14.81 -19.07
C GLY A 184 3.63 -15.38 -20.16
N GLY A 185 3.50 -14.70 -21.30
CA GLY A 185 2.59 -15.07 -22.39
C GLY A 185 1.12 -14.76 -22.10
N SER A 186 0.82 -13.94 -21.10
CA SER A 186 -0.53 -13.51 -20.74
C SER A 186 -0.67 -12.00 -20.83
N LYS A 187 -1.86 -11.54 -21.23
CA LYS A 187 -2.26 -10.13 -21.26
C LYS A 187 -2.94 -9.78 -19.94
N ILE A 188 -2.31 -8.90 -19.17
CA ILE A 188 -2.71 -8.54 -17.82
C ILE A 188 -3.27 -7.11 -17.86
N ALA A 189 -4.53 -6.92 -17.47
CA ALA A 189 -5.10 -5.61 -17.24
C ALA A 189 -4.93 -5.23 -15.76
N VAL A 190 -4.42 -4.03 -15.50
CA VAL A 190 -4.39 -3.43 -14.16
C VAL A 190 -5.32 -2.22 -14.18
N ILE A 191 -6.42 -2.28 -13.41
CA ILE A 191 -7.40 -1.21 -13.25
C ILE A 191 -7.12 -0.50 -11.94
N GLY A 192 -7.01 0.84 -11.96
CA GLY A 192 -6.78 1.63 -10.75
C GLY A 192 -8.09 2.00 -10.05
N GLN A 193 -8.08 1.94 -8.73
CA GLN A 193 -9.17 2.36 -7.85
C GLN A 193 -8.62 3.30 -6.78
N ALA A 194 -8.76 4.60 -6.97
CA ALA A 194 -8.36 5.61 -5.99
C ALA A 194 -9.25 5.59 -4.75
N PHE A 195 -8.77 6.16 -3.64
CA PHE A 195 -9.56 6.27 -2.41
C PHE A 195 -10.91 6.97 -2.65
N PRO A 196 -12.04 6.31 -2.36
CA PRO A 196 -13.35 6.82 -2.77
C PRO A 196 -13.89 7.95 -1.91
N TYR A 197 -13.39 8.11 -0.69
CA TYR A 197 -13.91 9.07 0.28
C TYR A 197 -13.07 10.35 0.38
N MET A 198 -12.31 10.69 -0.66
CA MET A 198 -11.49 11.91 -0.72
C MET A 198 -12.29 13.19 -0.33
N PRO A 199 -13.52 13.41 -0.83
CA PRO A 199 -14.28 14.62 -0.50
C PRO A 199 -14.79 14.68 0.95
N ILE A 200 -14.74 13.56 1.67
CA ILE A 200 -15.11 13.47 3.10
C ILE A 200 -13.87 13.67 3.97
N ALA A 201 -12.74 13.11 3.55
CA ALA A 201 -11.50 13.12 4.31
C ALA A 201 -10.74 14.46 4.19
N ASN A 202 -10.96 15.22 3.11
CA ASN A 202 -10.20 16.42 2.79
C ASN A 202 -11.11 17.60 2.41
N PRO A 203 -10.65 18.85 2.65
CA PRO A 203 -11.34 20.02 2.13
C PRO A 203 -11.42 20.01 0.60
N SER A 204 -12.59 20.26 0.06
CA SER A 204 -12.85 20.22 -1.41
C SER A 204 -12.01 21.21 -2.21
N TRP A 205 -11.47 22.27 -1.58
CA TRP A 205 -10.61 23.25 -2.26
C TRP A 205 -9.25 22.69 -2.67
N MET A 206 -8.84 21.53 -2.16
CA MET A 206 -7.56 20.87 -2.53
C MET A 206 -7.60 20.25 -3.93
N PHE A 207 -8.78 19.85 -4.39
CA PHE A 207 -9.00 19.22 -5.70
C PHE A 207 -10.43 19.54 -6.23
N PRO A 208 -10.72 20.83 -6.43
CA PRO A 208 -12.09 21.30 -6.76
C PRO A 208 -12.61 20.75 -8.09
N GLU A 209 -11.71 20.34 -8.98
CA GLU A 209 -12.03 19.83 -10.32
C GLU A 209 -12.50 18.37 -10.31
N TYR A 210 -12.25 17.63 -9.19
CA TYR A 210 -12.45 16.18 -9.16
C TYR A 210 -13.48 15.73 -8.13
N SER A 211 -14.26 14.73 -8.51
CA SER A 211 -15.09 13.95 -7.63
C SER A 211 -14.61 12.50 -7.56
N PHE A 212 -14.90 11.86 -6.45
CA PHE A 212 -14.51 10.49 -6.15
C PHE A 212 -15.70 9.68 -5.69
N GLY A 213 -15.61 8.40 -5.70
CA GLY A 213 -16.63 7.48 -5.23
C GLY A 213 -16.19 6.04 -5.43
N ILE A 214 -16.94 5.08 -4.92
CA ILE A 214 -16.64 3.65 -5.14
C ILE A 214 -16.81 3.33 -6.62
N ARG A 215 -17.87 3.86 -7.26
CA ARG A 215 -18.12 3.72 -8.70
C ARG A 215 -18.07 2.26 -9.17
N ASP A 216 -18.76 1.39 -8.46
CA ASP A 216 -18.79 -0.06 -8.74
C ASP A 216 -19.38 -0.39 -10.11
N GLU A 217 -20.39 0.37 -10.58
CA GLU A 217 -20.92 0.22 -11.94
C GLU A 217 -19.85 0.57 -13.01
N ASN A 218 -19.06 1.63 -12.78
CA ASN A 218 -17.96 1.97 -13.68
C ASN A 218 -16.83 0.93 -13.61
N MET A 219 -16.55 0.39 -12.41
CA MET A 219 -15.60 -0.73 -12.27
C MET A 219 -16.05 -1.93 -13.11
N GLN A 220 -17.33 -2.32 -13.05
CA GLN A 220 -17.84 -3.42 -13.89
C GLN A 220 -17.66 -3.11 -15.37
N ALA A 221 -17.99 -1.88 -15.81
CA ALA A 221 -17.78 -1.48 -17.20
C ALA A 221 -16.31 -1.58 -17.63
N MET A 222 -15.37 -1.16 -16.78
CA MET A 222 -13.94 -1.30 -17.06
C MET A 222 -13.50 -2.76 -17.13
N VAL A 223 -13.99 -3.62 -16.23
CA VAL A 223 -13.71 -5.07 -16.27
C VAL A 223 -14.22 -5.67 -17.58
N ASP A 224 -15.44 -5.37 -17.97
CA ASP A 224 -16.04 -5.88 -19.21
C ASP A 224 -15.27 -5.40 -20.45
N GLU A 225 -14.84 -4.13 -20.45
CA GLU A 225 -14.04 -3.53 -21.51
C GLU A 225 -12.67 -4.25 -21.64
N VAL A 226 -11.90 -4.36 -20.55
CA VAL A 226 -10.56 -4.98 -20.63
C VAL A 226 -10.63 -6.46 -20.96
N ARG A 227 -11.68 -7.17 -20.52
CA ARG A 227 -11.96 -8.58 -20.94
C ARG A 227 -12.30 -8.62 -22.44
N GLY A 228 -13.13 -7.70 -22.91
CA GLY A 228 -13.46 -7.55 -24.36
C GLY A 228 -12.23 -7.24 -25.21
N LEU A 229 -11.22 -6.55 -24.65
CA LEU A 229 -9.93 -6.28 -25.28
C LEU A 229 -8.93 -7.44 -25.15
N GLY A 230 -9.34 -8.57 -24.57
CA GLY A 230 -8.56 -9.80 -24.50
C GLY A 230 -7.65 -9.92 -23.28
N ALA A 231 -8.00 -9.30 -22.15
CA ALA A 231 -7.28 -9.54 -20.90
C ALA A 231 -7.43 -10.98 -20.43
N ASP A 232 -6.32 -11.67 -20.23
CA ASP A 232 -6.25 -13.00 -19.62
C ASP A 232 -6.38 -12.93 -18.10
N LEU A 233 -5.89 -11.84 -17.51
CA LEU A 233 -5.92 -11.58 -16.06
C LEU A 233 -6.38 -10.13 -15.82
N VAL A 234 -7.30 -9.94 -14.87
CA VAL A 234 -7.75 -8.62 -14.41
C VAL A 234 -7.35 -8.41 -12.96
N VAL A 235 -6.49 -7.43 -12.76
CA VAL A 235 -5.99 -6.98 -11.46
C VAL A 235 -6.61 -5.62 -11.14
N VAL A 236 -7.21 -5.47 -9.97
CA VAL A 236 -7.61 -4.17 -9.44
C VAL A 236 -6.55 -3.72 -8.43
N LEU A 237 -5.88 -2.61 -8.74
CA LEU A 237 -4.96 -1.93 -7.84
C LEU A 237 -5.76 -0.91 -7.03
N SER A 238 -6.08 -1.25 -5.78
CA SER A 238 -7.14 -0.58 -5.02
C SER A 238 -6.63 0.16 -3.78
N HIS A 239 -7.18 1.35 -3.57
CA HIS A 239 -7.05 2.08 -2.32
C HIS A 239 -8.39 2.29 -1.59
N ASN A 240 -9.37 1.41 -1.83
CA ASN A 240 -10.69 1.48 -1.19
C ASN A 240 -10.67 1.22 0.32
N GLY A 241 -9.72 0.40 0.78
CA GLY A 241 -9.76 -0.27 2.07
C GLY A 241 -10.40 -1.66 1.99
N PHE A 242 -9.95 -2.55 2.88
CA PHE A 242 -10.18 -3.99 2.77
C PHE A 242 -11.67 -4.39 2.75
N ASP A 243 -12.50 -3.81 3.63
CA ASP A 243 -13.93 -4.16 3.67
C ASP A 243 -14.69 -3.68 2.45
N VAL A 244 -14.31 -2.51 1.89
CA VAL A 244 -14.89 -2.01 0.64
C VAL A 244 -14.47 -2.90 -0.53
N ASP A 245 -13.23 -3.35 -0.55
CA ASP A 245 -12.72 -4.30 -1.56
C ASP A 245 -13.42 -5.67 -1.47
N LYS A 246 -13.68 -6.18 -0.26
CA LYS A 246 -14.53 -7.37 -0.07
C LYS A 246 -15.93 -7.17 -0.64
N LYS A 247 -16.51 -5.99 -0.41
CA LYS A 247 -17.84 -5.66 -0.96
C LYS A 247 -17.77 -5.56 -2.49
N MET A 248 -16.78 -4.89 -3.05
CA MET A 248 -16.57 -4.78 -4.50
C MET A 248 -16.43 -6.17 -5.14
N ALA A 249 -15.58 -7.05 -4.59
CA ALA A 249 -15.43 -8.42 -5.05
C ALA A 249 -16.72 -9.26 -4.98
N SER A 250 -17.67 -8.87 -4.11
CA SER A 250 -18.96 -9.56 -3.99
C SER A 250 -19.99 -9.16 -5.04
N ILE A 251 -19.81 -8.01 -5.70
CA ILE A 251 -20.78 -7.42 -6.63
C ILE A 251 -20.26 -7.26 -8.04
N VAL A 252 -18.98 -6.96 -8.22
CA VAL A 252 -18.32 -6.86 -9.53
C VAL A 252 -17.79 -8.23 -9.95
N THR A 253 -18.14 -8.66 -11.15
CA THR A 253 -17.73 -9.97 -11.69
C THR A 253 -16.57 -9.82 -12.66
N GLY A 254 -15.72 -10.86 -12.76
CA GLY A 254 -14.62 -10.90 -13.72
C GLY A 254 -13.30 -10.29 -13.23
N ILE A 255 -13.22 -9.85 -11.96
CA ILE A 255 -11.96 -9.49 -11.30
C ILE A 255 -11.30 -10.79 -10.80
N ASP A 256 -10.03 -11.02 -11.14
CA ASP A 256 -9.27 -12.17 -10.65
C ASP A 256 -8.61 -11.87 -9.31
N ILE A 257 -8.03 -10.66 -9.16
CA ILE A 257 -7.29 -10.27 -7.96
C ILE A 257 -7.48 -8.79 -7.63
N ILE A 258 -7.64 -8.48 -6.35
CA ILE A 258 -7.60 -7.12 -5.81
C ILE A 258 -6.36 -6.99 -4.91
N LEU A 259 -5.53 -6.00 -5.21
CA LEU A 259 -4.40 -5.58 -4.39
C LEU A 259 -4.88 -4.40 -3.54
N SER A 260 -5.17 -4.67 -2.27
CA SER A 260 -5.87 -3.74 -1.37
C SER A 260 -4.90 -2.88 -0.57
N GLY A 261 -5.20 -1.58 -0.48
CA GLY A 261 -4.50 -0.58 0.33
C GLY A 261 -5.43 0.11 1.33
N HIS A 262 -4.99 1.24 1.91
CA HIS A 262 -5.68 2.16 2.80
C HIS A 262 -5.82 1.70 4.26
N THR A 263 -6.29 0.49 4.53
CA THR A 263 -6.54 0.03 5.91
C THR A 263 -5.29 -0.50 6.61
N HIS A 264 -4.15 -0.50 5.92
CA HIS A 264 -2.84 -0.96 6.43
C HIS A 264 -2.82 -2.40 6.91
N ASP A 265 -3.84 -3.19 6.55
CA ASP A 265 -3.90 -4.61 6.91
C ASP A 265 -2.71 -5.38 6.34
N ALA A 266 -2.09 -6.20 7.18
CA ALA A 266 -1.01 -7.09 6.80
C ALA A 266 -1.48 -8.53 6.97
N LEU A 267 -1.96 -9.14 5.89
CA LEU A 267 -2.54 -10.48 5.94
C LEU A 267 -1.56 -11.51 5.37
N PRO A 268 -1.16 -12.53 6.17
CA PRO A 268 -0.25 -13.57 5.71
C PRO A 268 -0.85 -14.45 4.62
N GLU A 269 -2.18 -14.52 4.55
CA GLU A 269 -2.93 -15.29 3.57
C GLU A 269 -3.97 -14.41 2.88
N PRO A 270 -4.14 -14.51 1.55
CA PRO A 270 -5.18 -13.81 0.82
C PRO A 270 -6.58 -14.27 1.24
N VAL A 271 -7.56 -13.38 1.07
CA VAL A 271 -8.97 -13.68 1.30
C VAL A 271 -9.67 -13.91 -0.04
N LEU A 272 -10.44 -14.99 -0.14
CA LEU A 272 -11.28 -15.27 -1.30
C LEU A 272 -12.70 -14.72 -1.06
N VAL A 273 -13.19 -13.96 -2.04
CA VAL A 273 -14.60 -13.54 -2.12
C VAL A 273 -15.12 -13.91 -3.50
N ASN A 274 -16.06 -14.85 -3.55
CA ASN A 274 -16.41 -15.52 -4.81
C ASN A 274 -15.17 -16.07 -5.49
N ASP A 275 -14.88 -15.67 -6.73
CA ASP A 275 -13.71 -16.10 -7.49
C ASP A 275 -12.56 -15.07 -7.43
N THR A 276 -12.70 -13.99 -6.66
CA THR A 276 -11.72 -12.92 -6.54
C THR A 276 -10.79 -13.12 -5.34
N VAL A 277 -9.49 -13.05 -5.58
CA VAL A 277 -8.43 -13.09 -4.53
C VAL A 277 -8.14 -11.68 -4.04
N ILE A 278 -8.17 -11.43 -2.72
CA ILE A 278 -7.84 -10.12 -2.13
C ILE A 278 -6.56 -10.26 -1.31
N VAL A 279 -5.57 -9.41 -1.64
CA VAL A 279 -4.26 -9.35 -0.99
C VAL A 279 -4.12 -8.02 -0.24
N ALA A 280 -3.63 -8.06 1.00
CA ALA A 280 -3.33 -6.88 1.80
C ALA A 280 -1.86 -6.90 2.26
N SER A 281 -1.11 -5.86 1.91
CA SER A 281 0.35 -5.82 2.00
C SER A 281 0.91 -4.91 3.09
N GLY A 282 0.08 -4.53 4.07
CA GLY A 282 0.50 -3.67 5.18
C GLY A 282 0.76 -2.23 4.76
N SER A 283 1.75 -1.59 5.39
CA SER A 283 2.06 -0.16 5.19
C SER A 283 3.51 0.18 5.49
N ASN A 284 3.91 1.45 5.25
CA ASN A 284 5.19 2.08 5.66
C ASN A 284 6.45 1.31 5.20
N GLY A 285 6.35 0.57 4.09
CA GLY A 285 7.44 -0.26 3.60
C GLY A 285 7.81 -1.44 4.52
N LYS A 286 6.94 -1.78 5.49
CA LYS A 286 7.17 -2.90 6.43
C LYS A 286 7.03 -4.27 5.78
N PHE A 287 6.35 -4.33 4.64
CA PHE A 287 6.08 -5.57 3.91
C PHE A 287 6.21 -5.39 2.40
N VAL A 288 6.46 -6.49 1.74
CA VAL A 288 6.34 -6.66 0.29
C VAL A 288 5.55 -7.94 0.04
N SER A 289 4.48 -7.88 -0.72
CA SER A 289 3.79 -9.09 -1.20
C SER A 289 4.39 -9.56 -2.52
N ARG A 290 4.68 -10.86 -2.62
CA ARG A 290 4.92 -11.57 -3.87
C ARG A 290 3.73 -12.48 -4.17
N ILE A 291 3.17 -12.34 -5.37
CA ILE A 291 2.04 -13.13 -5.83
C ILE A 291 2.43 -13.77 -7.16
N ASP A 292 2.57 -15.10 -7.18
CA ASP A 292 2.84 -15.88 -8.37
C ASP A 292 1.54 -16.55 -8.84
N LEU A 293 1.19 -16.35 -10.11
CA LEU A 293 -0.08 -16.74 -10.72
C LEU A 293 0.14 -17.72 -11.86
N ASP A 294 -0.68 -18.76 -11.91
CA ASP A 294 -0.78 -19.68 -13.05
C ASP A 294 -1.97 -19.24 -13.93
N VAL A 295 -1.65 -18.60 -15.05
CA VAL A 295 -2.65 -18.07 -16.00
C VAL A 295 -2.58 -18.89 -17.28
N ARG A 296 -3.70 -19.54 -17.65
CA ARG A 296 -3.81 -20.39 -18.85
C ARG A 296 -5.15 -20.17 -19.54
N ASN A 297 -5.09 -20.01 -20.86
CA ASN A 297 -6.30 -19.89 -21.70
C ASN A 297 -7.25 -18.76 -21.21
N GLY A 298 -6.70 -17.63 -20.79
CA GLY A 298 -7.48 -16.49 -20.30
C GLY A 298 -8.09 -16.68 -18.92
N GLN A 299 -7.57 -17.61 -18.10
CA GLN A 299 -8.08 -17.91 -16.76
C GLN A 299 -6.95 -18.08 -15.75
N MET A 300 -7.15 -17.57 -14.55
CA MET A 300 -6.30 -17.85 -13.39
C MET A 300 -6.61 -19.24 -12.85
N MET A 301 -5.67 -20.18 -13.01
CA MET A 301 -5.81 -21.57 -12.56
C MET A 301 -5.42 -21.77 -11.10
N GLY A 302 -4.65 -20.86 -10.54
CA GLY A 302 -4.21 -20.87 -9.16
C GLY A 302 -3.16 -19.82 -8.86
N PHE A 303 -2.82 -19.70 -7.59
CA PHE A 303 -1.84 -18.71 -7.14
C PHE A 303 -1.02 -19.21 -5.94
N LYS A 304 0.13 -18.56 -5.74
CA LYS A 304 0.88 -18.59 -4.48
C LYS A 304 1.13 -17.17 -4.03
N HIS A 305 0.97 -16.91 -2.74
CA HIS A 305 1.21 -15.63 -2.12
C HIS A 305 2.21 -15.75 -0.97
N LYS A 306 3.02 -14.70 -0.78
CA LYS A 306 3.84 -14.53 0.41
C LYS A 306 3.92 -13.06 0.78
N LEU A 307 3.47 -12.73 1.98
CA LEU A 307 3.73 -11.46 2.62
C LEU A 307 5.13 -11.53 3.26
N ILE A 308 6.05 -10.72 2.78
CA ILE A 308 7.46 -10.72 3.19
C ILE A 308 7.70 -9.54 4.14
N PRO A 309 7.92 -9.77 5.43
CA PRO A 309 8.25 -8.70 6.36
C PRO A 309 9.67 -8.17 6.11
N ILE A 310 9.82 -6.86 6.19
CA ILE A 310 11.10 -6.18 5.99
C ILE A 310 11.76 -5.91 7.34
N PHE A 311 12.53 -6.88 7.81
CA PHE A 311 13.37 -6.76 9.01
C PHE A 311 14.67 -6.03 8.68
N SER A 312 14.76 -4.77 9.06
CA SER A 312 15.79 -3.85 8.60
C SER A 312 17.19 -4.19 9.07
N ASP A 313 17.30 -4.82 10.24
CA ASP A 313 18.59 -5.16 10.82
C ASP A 313 19.11 -6.53 10.33
N VAL A 314 18.29 -7.26 9.53
CA VAL A 314 18.64 -8.54 8.90
C VAL A 314 18.86 -8.38 7.40
N ILE A 315 18.04 -7.57 6.72
CA ILE A 315 18.11 -7.36 5.27
C ILE A 315 19.17 -6.29 4.96
N THR A 316 20.17 -6.65 4.18
CA THR A 316 21.20 -5.71 3.71
C THR A 316 20.55 -4.65 2.80
N PRO A 317 20.77 -3.34 3.05
CA PRO A 317 20.23 -2.30 2.19
C PRO A 317 20.83 -2.37 0.77
N ASP A 318 20.01 -2.06 -0.23
CA ASP A 318 20.50 -1.81 -1.57
C ASP A 318 21.34 -0.52 -1.59
N PRO A 319 22.60 -0.57 -2.04
CA PRO A 319 23.50 0.57 -1.92
C PRO A 319 23.10 1.78 -2.78
N ASP A 320 22.51 1.54 -3.96
CA ASP A 320 22.11 2.62 -4.87
C ASP A 320 20.87 3.33 -4.31
N MET A 321 19.91 2.56 -3.82
CA MET A 321 18.71 3.10 -3.16
C MET A 321 19.07 3.83 -1.85
N ALA A 322 19.97 3.29 -1.05
CA ALA A 322 20.45 3.94 0.16
C ALA A 322 21.09 5.31 -0.14
N ALA A 323 21.95 5.36 -1.18
CA ALA A 323 22.58 6.60 -1.61
C ALA A 323 21.55 7.62 -2.15
N LEU A 324 20.52 7.15 -2.88
CA LEU A 324 19.41 7.99 -3.33
C LEU A 324 18.66 8.59 -2.13
N ILE A 325 18.24 7.77 -1.18
CA ILE A 325 17.51 8.21 0.02
C ILE A 325 18.34 9.20 0.84
N ASP A 326 19.63 8.95 1.01
CA ASP A 326 20.52 9.86 1.74
C ASP A 326 20.65 11.22 1.03
N ARG A 327 20.71 11.23 -0.29
CA ARG A 327 20.72 12.47 -1.10
C ARG A 327 19.42 13.27 -0.95
N GLU A 328 18.26 12.60 -1.05
CA GLU A 328 16.96 13.27 -0.90
C GLU A 328 16.77 13.88 0.49
N ARG A 329 17.32 13.24 1.53
CA ARG A 329 17.22 13.69 2.91
C ARG A 329 18.32 14.68 3.32
N ALA A 330 19.44 14.75 2.61
CA ALA A 330 20.59 15.56 2.97
C ALA A 330 20.28 17.02 3.29
N PRO A 331 19.40 17.74 2.55
CA PRO A 331 19.07 19.14 2.85
C PRO A 331 18.40 19.35 4.22
N TYR A 332 17.82 18.29 4.79
CA TYR A 332 16.97 18.35 5.98
C TYR A 332 17.59 17.62 7.18
N ILE A 333 18.78 16.98 7.02
CA ILE A 333 19.30 16.04 8.00
C ILE A 333 19.62 16.69 9.35
N ASP A 334 20.14 17.92 9.34
CA ASP A 334 20.48 18.64 10.56
C ASP A 334 19.23 18.88 11.41
N GLN A 335 18.13 19.32 10.78
CA GLN A 335 16.85 19.55 11.45
C GLN A 335 16.19 18.24 11.90
N LEU A 336 16.23 17.19 11.05
CA LEU A 336 15.68 15.87 11.38
C LEU A 336 16.44 15.16 12.50
N SER A 337 17.70 15.52 12.73
CA SER A 337 18.57 14.91 13.74
C SER A 337 18.63 15.70 15.05
N GLU A 338 18.02 16.89 15.10
CA GLU A 338 17.98 17.70 16.30
C GLU A 338 17.22 16.99 17.42
N VAL A 339 17.85 16.86 18.58
CA VAL A 339 17.21 16.31 19.78
C VAL A 339 16.44 17.42 20.48
N ILE A 340 15.12 17.44 20.31
CA ILE A 340 14.24 18.47 20.88
C ILE A 340 13.76 18.13 22.31
N GLY A 341 13.92 16.90 22.76
CA GLY A 341 13.52 16.48 24.09
C GLY A 341 13.81 15.00 24.36
N GLN A 342 13.59 14.61 25.60
CA GLN A 342 13.69 13.21 26.05
C GLN A 342 12.46 12.88 26.91
N SER A 343 11.94 11.66 26.78
CA SER A 343 10.88 11.12 27.61
C SER A 343 11.40 9.99 28.49
N GLU A 344 10.87 9.87 29.70
CA GLU A 344 11.20 8.78 30.64
C GLU A 344 10.52 7.46 30.27
N SER A 345 9.47 7.52 29.44
CA SER A 345 8.70 6.37 28.99
C SER A 345 8.43 6.43 27.49
N LEU A 346 8.03 5.31 26.92
CA LEU A 346 7.63 5.25 25.51
C LEU A 346 6.42 6.16 25.26
N LEU A 347 6.59 7.12 24.35
CA LEU A 347 5.49 7.92 23.84
C LEU A 347 4.80 7.14 22.72
N TYR A 348 3.54 6.82 22.94
CA TYR A 348 2.76 5.93 22.10
C TYR A 348 1.62 6.67 21.43
N ARG A 349 1.49 6.53 20.11
CA ARG A 349 0.42 7.13 19.32
C ARG A 349 -0.59 6.07 18.89
N ARG A 350 -1.86 6.47 18.78
CA ARG A 350 -2.97 5.63 18.31
C ARG A 350 -3.21 4.39 19.19
N GLY A 351 -3.40 4.60 20.50
CA GLY A 351 -4.03 3.59 21.34
C GLY A 351 -5.53 3.44 21.03
N ASN A 352 -6.20 2.43 21.63
CA ASN A 352 -7.63 2.21 21.40
C ASN A 352 -8.52 3.39 21.82
N PHE A 353 -8.06 4.23 22.76
CA PHE A 353 -8.78 5.42 23.23
C PHE A 353 -7.91 6.66 23.08
N ASN A 354 -6.69 6.63 23.57
CA ASN A 354 -5.68 7.69 23.45
C ASN A 354 -4.30 7.08 23.59
N GLY A 355 -3.29 7.81 23.12
CA GLY A 355 -1.88 7.48 23.29
C GLY A 355 -1.15 8.56 24.07
N THR A 356 -0.08 8.21 24.77
CA THR A 356 0.75 9.19 25.52
C THR A 356 1.36 10.27 24.62
N TRP A 357 1.59 9.95 23.34
CA TRP A 357 2.03 10.91 22.34
C TRP A 357 0.90 11.86 21.92
N ASP A 358 -0.31 11.34 21.77
CA ASP A 358 -1.49 12.14 21.45
C ASP A 358 -1.81 13.10 22.60
N ASP A 359 -1.71 12.65 23.85
CA ASP A 359 -1.88 13.48 25.03
C ASP A 359 -0.85 14.62 25.08
N LEU A 360 0.42 14.33 24.78
CA LEU A 360 1.48 15.36 24.73
C LEU A 360 1.21 16.41 23.63
N ILE A 361 0.77 15.97 22.44
CA ILE A 361 0.40 16.88 21.33
C ILE A 361 -0.78 17.77 21.76
N CYS A 362 -1.83 17.16 22.32
CA CYS A 362 -2.99 17.92 22.80
C CYS A 362 -2.63 18.92 23.88
N GLN A 363 -1.76 18.53 24.82
CA GLN A 363 -1.28 19.44 25.88
C GLN A 363 -0.51 20.62 25.29
N ALA A 364 0.40 20.39 24.35
CA ALA A 364 1.14 21.44 23.68
C ALA A 364 0.22 22.43 22.96
N LEU A 365 -0.83 21.94 22.28
CA LEU A 365 -1.81 22.80 21.61
C LEU A 365 -2.69 23.62 22.57
N ILE A 366 -2.86 23.18 23.82
CA ILE A 366 -3.62 23.91 24.83
C ILE A 366 -2.76 25.03 25.45
N GLU A 367 -1.45 24.80 25.53
CA GLU A 367 -0.50 25.73 26.16
C GLU A 367 -0.06 26.87 25.23
N GLU A 368 -0.25 26.74 23.91
CA GLU A 368 -0.05 27.80 22.93
C GLU A 368 -1.27 28.76 22.82
#